data_2a00a3469575a56ab3cd740343ded8ac
#
_entry.id   2a00a3469575a56ab3cd740343ded8ac
#
_cell.length_a   1.000
_cell.length_b   1.000
_cell.length_c   1.000
_cell.angle_alpha   90.00
_cell.angle_beta   90.00
_cell.angle_gamma   90.00
#
_symmetry.space_group_name_H-M   'P 1'
#
loop_
_entity.id
_entity.type
_entity.pdbx_description
1 polymer ?
#
loop_
_entity_poly.entity_id
_entity_poly.type
_entity_poly.pdbx_seq_one_letter_code
_entity_poly.pdbx_strand_id
1 'polypeptide(L)'
;MLCPNCRRSLRSHGRFLLASIALGTLFIAGQSRASDSDHNPLVGTWRFTKFVDTPEGGEPIYAFGKDPIGFFVFTADGHVFLNLMRNPPNAPLEGVDPDPDSCVPEWFCAYFGTYTLDRKKGVWVTHVLGSNQPNYLGTDQTRPFTLHGDRLVISESYLAGGKRVQAERVLIREK
;
A
#
# COMPACT_ATOMS: atom_id res chain seq x y z
N MET A 1 -4.70 47.05 -23.88
CA MET A 1 -5.62 48.07 -23.39
C MET A 1 -5.27 48.43 -21.97
N LEU A 2 -4.66 49.60 -21.80
CA LEU A 2 -4.20 50.18 -20.56
C LEU A 2 -5.35 50.91 -19.88
N CYS A 3 -5.52 50.76 -18.60
CA CYS A 3 -6.38 51.64 -17.82
C CYS A 3 -5.51 52.44 -16.85
N PRO A 4 -5.48 53.73 -16.93
CA PRO A 4 -4.71 54.61 -16.06
C PRO A 4 -5.62 55.32 -15.03
N ASN A 5 -4.96 55.75 -13.97
CA ASN A 5 -5.41 56.73 -12.98
C ASN A 5 -6.05 56.22 -11.70
N CYS A 6 -5.34 56.38 -10.60
CA CYS A 6 -5.75 57.45 -9.69
C CYS A 6 -4.61 57.90 -8.76
N ARG A 7 -4.46 59.21 -8.75
CA ARG A 7 -3.45 59.97 -8.01
C ARG A 7 -3.87 60.27 -6.56
N ARG A 8 -2.84 60.27 -5.69
CA ARG A 8 -2.52 61.23 -4.59
C ARG A 8 -3.62 61.74 -3.67
N SER A 9 -3.36 61.59 -2.38
CA SER A 9 -3.45 62.72 -1.48
C SER A 9 -2.47 62.57 -0.31
N LEU A 10 -1.65 63.57 -0.13
CA LEU A 10 -0.73 63.80 1.01
C LEU A 10 -1.43 64.62 2.10
N ARG A 11 -0.87 64.49 3.30
CA ARG A 11 -0.87 65.36 4.53
C ARG A 11 -1.57 64.69 5.70
N SER A 12 -1.10 64.74 6.97
CA SER A 12 -0.17 65.69 7.63
C SER A 12 0.13 65.14 9.04
N HIS A 13 1.35 65.32 9.47
CA HIS A 13 1.89 65.53 10.83
C HIS A 13 1.07 65.16 12.09
N GLY A 14 1.68 64.28 12.93
CA GLY A 14 1.35 64.15 14.34
C GLY A 14 2.42 63.37 15.06
N ARG A 15 3.42 64.05 15.64
CA ARG A 15 4.43 63.44 16.51
C ARG A 15 3.78 63.11 17.87
N PHE A 16 3.67 61.82 18.20
CA PHE A 16 3.46 61.36 19.54
C PHE A 16 4.53 60.30 19.88
N LEU A 17 5.41 60.66 20.76
CA LEU A 17 6.30 59.74 21.46
C LEU A 17 5.46 58.92 22.44
N LEU A 18 5.41 57.64 22.21
CA LEU A 18 4.93 56.69 23.20
C LEU A 18 5.94 55.54 23.31
N ALA A 19 6.42 55.40 24.53
CA ALA A 19 7.34 54.37 24.94
C ALA A 19 6.76 52.95 24.67
N SER A 20 7.41 52.19 23.82
CA SER A 20 7.05 50.81 23.58
C SER A 20 7.68 49.91 24.63
N ILE A 21 6.86 49.44 25.58
CA ILE A 21 7.21 48.29 26.42
C ILE A 21 7.12 47.05 25.53
N ALA A 22 8.27 46.50 25.16
CA ALA A 22 8.36 45.21 24.44
C ALA A 22 8.04 44.09 25.43
N LEU A 23 6.79 43.65 25.43
CA LEU A 23 6.38 42.40 26.08
C LEU A 23 6.76 41.25 25.16
N GLY A 24 7.91 40.63 25.40
CA GLY A 24 8.37 39.47 24.69
C GLY A 24 7.46 38.28 24.98
N THR A 25 6.48 38.03 24.09
CA THR A 25 5.74 36.77 24.07
C THR A 25 6.64 35.66 23.52
N LEU A 26 7.14 34.84 24.42
CA LEU A 26 7.86 33.62 24.10
C LEU A 26 6.83 32.66 23.42
N PHE A 27 6.79 32.62 22.10
CA PHE A 27 6.08 31.59 21.38
C PHE A 27 6.85 30.28 21.58
N ILE A 28 6.46 29.49 22.58
CA ILE A 28 6.81 28.08 22.63
C ILE A 28 6.04 27.41 21.51
N ALA A 29 6.68 27.27 20.37
CA ALA A 29 6.20 26.39 19.30
C ALA A 29 6.15 24.98 19.88
N GLY A 30 4.99 24.60 20.39
CA GLY A 30 4.69 23.23 20.75
C GLY A 30 4.83 22.39 19.49
N GLN A 31 5.95 21.70 19.34
CA GLN A 31 6.07 20.63 18.38
C GLN A 31 5.10 19.54 18.84
N SER A 32 3.89 19.54 18.27
CA SER A 32 3.01 18.39 18.35
C SER A 32 3.76 17.22 17.73
N ARG A 33 4.39 16.41 18.59
CA ARG A 33 4.78 15.07 18.17
C ARG A 33 3.48 14.39 17.77
N ALA A 34 3.26 14.22 16.47
CA ALA A 34 2.27 13.28 15.98
C ALA A 34 2.50 11.97 16.75
N SER A 35 1.50 11.51 17.47
CA SER A 35 1.63 10.30 18.26
C SER A 35 1.94 9.18 17.27
N ASP A 36 2.93 8.37 17.58
CA ASP A 36 3.35 7.19 16.80
C ASP A 36 2.19 6.18 16.56
N SER A 37 1.04 6.44 17.19
CA SER A 37 -0.21 5.68 17.06
C SER A 37 -0.97 5.90 15.75
N ASP A 38 -0.71 6.99 15.02
CA ASP A 38 -1.42 7.33 13.78
C ASP A 38 -0.71 6.81 12.51
N HIS A 39 0.54 6.36 12.64
CA HIS A 39 1.28 5.84 11.49
C HIS A 39 0.74 4.46 11.09
N ASN A 40 0.20 4.35 9.86
CA ASN A 40 -0.23 3.06 9.32
C ASN A 40 0.99 2.16 9.08
N PRO A 41 1.14 1.05 9.83
CA PRO A 41 2.34 0.23 9.78
C PRO A 41 2.49 -0.58 8.49
N LEU A 42 1.46 -0.67 7.66
CA LEU A 42 1.54 -1.35 6.37
C LEU A 42 2.13 -0.48 5.27
N VAL A 43 2.11 0.86 5.40
CA VAL A 43 2.64 1.75 4.37
C VAL A 43 4.08 1.40 4.02
N GLY A 44 4.34 1.22 2.72
CA GLY A 44 5.64 0.85 2.17
C GLY A 44 5.57 -0.30 1.17
N THR A 45 6.73 -0.77 0.77
CA THR A 45 6.91 -1.87 -0.19
C THR A 45 7.29 -3.15 0.56
N TRP A 46 6.60 -4.24 0.25
CA TRP A 46 6.74 -5.53 0.90
C TRP A 46 7.03 -6.61 -0.14
N ARG A 47 8.24 -7.15 -0.13
CA ARG A 47 8.67 -8.21 -1.05
C ARG A 47 8.25 -9.58 -0.54
N PHE A 48 7.67 -10.40 -1.41
CA PHE A 48 7.35 -11.79 -1.11
C PHE A 48 8.65 -12.61 -0.90
N THR A 49 8.65 -13.42 0.14
CA THR A 49 9.67 -14.43 0.40
C THR A 49 9.09 -15.83 0.52
N LYS A 50 7.76 -15.94 0.63
CA LYS A 50 7.05 -17.22 0.67
C LYS A 50 5.63 -17.05 0.19
N PHE A 51 5.17 -18.00 -0.62
CA PHE A 51 3.79 -18.17 -1.02
C PHE A 51 3.50 -19.66 -1.07
N VAL A 52 2.74 -20.18 -0.11
CA VAL A 52 2.47 -21.60 0.01
C VAL A 52 1.02 -21.85 0.40
N ASP A 53 0.44 -22.86 -0.21
CA ASP A 53 -0.86 -23.42 0.11
C ASP A 53 -0.69 -24.87 0.51
N THR A 54 -1.21 -25.26 1.67
CA THR A 54 -1.09 -26.63 2.17
C THR A 54 -2.50 -27.21 2.33
N PRO A 55 -2.92 -28.12 1.45
CA PRO A 55 -4.18 -28.84 1.60
C PRO A 55 -4.13 -29.74 2.83
N GLU A 56 -5.27 -29.92 3.48
CA GLU A 56 -5.41 -30.84 4.59
C GLU A 56 -5.05 -32.27 4.13
N GLY A 57 -4.08 -32.88 4.86
CA GLY A 57 -3.55 -34.20 4.51
C GLY A 57 -2.73 -34.27 3.23
N GLY A 58 -2.35 -33.14 2.64
CA GLY A 58 -1.59 -33.04 1.40
C GLY A 58 -0.23 -32.37 1.56
N GLU A 59 0.55 -32.39 0.49
CA GLU A 59 1.85 -31.72 0.43
C GLU A 59 1.71 -30.23 0.15
N PRO A 60 2.67 -29.40 0.62
CA PRO A 60 2.71 -27.98 0.33
C PRO A 60 2.81 -27.68 -1.16
N ILE A 61 1.98 -26.78 -1.65
CA ILE A 61 1.92 -26.31 -3.05
C ILE A 61 2.54 -24.92 -3.15
N TYR A 62 3.57 -24.78 -3.95
CA TYR A 62 4.27 -23.52 -4.24
C TYR A 62 3.91 -23.04 -5.65
N ALA A 63 2.70 -22.49 -5.80
CA ALA A 63 2.18 -22.05 -7.10
C ALA A 63 3.11 -21.06 -7.81
N PHE A 64 3.75 -20.17 -7.04
CA PHE A 64 4.69 -19.16 -7.55
C PHE A 64 6.16 -19.55 -7.35
N GLY A 65 6.46 -20.83 -7.13
CA GLY A 65 7.81 -21.29 -6.82
C GLY A 65 8.16 -21.13 -5.35
N LYS A 66 9.36 -21.62 -4.97
CA LYS A 66 9.85 -21.52 -3.58
C LYS A 66 10.30 -20.11 -3.22
N ASP A 67 10.79 -19.35 -4.21
CA ASP A 67 11.26 -17.97 -4.11
C ASP A 67 10.45 -17.07 -5.07
N PRO A 68 9.19 -16.75 -4.76
CA PRO A 68 8.32 -15.96 -5.63
C PRO A 68 8.88 -14.54 -5.84
N ILE A 69 8.64 -13.97 -7.02
CA ILE A 69 9.03 -12.59 -7.33
C ILE A 69 7.79 -11.72 -7.28
N GLY A 70 7.77 -10.74 -6.39
CA GLY A 70 6.64 -9.82 -6.31
C GLY A 70 6.60 -8.98 -5.08
N PHE A 71 5.64 -8.05 -5.10
CA PHE A 71 5.47 -7.06 -4.05
C PHE A 71 4.00 -6.80 -3.73
N PHE A 72 3.73 -6.52 -2.46
CA PHE A 72 2.66 -5.63 -2.05
C PHE A 72 3.23 -4.24 -1.84
N VAL A 73 2.52 -3.23 -2.35
CA VAL A 73 2.83 -1.82 -2.09
C VAL A 73 1.59 -1.17 -1.47
N PHE A 74 1.75 -0.62 -0.27
CA PHE A 74 0.71 0.14 0.41
C PHE A 74 1.11 1.60 0.46
N THR A 75 0.24 2.46 -0.03
CA THR A 75 0.47 3.91 -0.03
C THR A 75 -0.21 4.59 1.16
N ALA A 76 0.29 5.74 1.56
CA ALA A 76 -0.26 6.49 2.69
C ALA A 76 -1.67 7.08 2.40
N ASP A 77 -2.00 7.25 1.14
CA ASP A 77 -3.31 7.73 0.67
C ASP A 77 -4.35 6.61 0.49
N GLY A 78 -4.05 5.38 0.95
CA GLY A 78 -5.00 4.28 1.02
C GLY A 78 -5.12 3.42 -0.23
N HIS A 79 -4.11 3.42 -1.11
CA HIS A 79 -4.06 2.49 -2.24
C HIS A 79 -3.15 1.30 -1.95
N VAL A 80 -3.46 0.18 -2.58
CA VAL A 80 -2.67 -1.04 -2.51
C VAL A 80 -2.50 -1.66 -3.89
N PHE A 81 -1.30 -2.18 -4.14
CA PHE A 81 -0.93 -2.84 -5.39
C PHE A 81 -0.27 -4.17 -5.07
N LEU A 82 -0.72 -5.22 -5.73
CA LEU A 82 -0.07 -6.52 -5.75
C LEU A 82 0.43 -6.80 -7.15
N ASN A 83 1.70 -7.19 -7.25
CA ASN A 83 2.27 -7.87 -8.41
C ASN A 83 3.06 -9.06 -7.90
N LEU A 84 2.72 -10.25 -8.38
CA LEU A 84 3.35 -11.51 -7.98
C LEU A 84 3.47 -12.43 -9.18
N MET A 85 4.66 -12.93 -9.43
CA MET A 85 4.95 -13.86 -10.51
C MET A 85 5.74 -15.07 -10.02
N ARG A 86 5.63 -16.16 -10.78
CA ARG A 86 6.37 -17.38 -10.51
C ARG A 86 7.85 -17.20 -10.78
N ASN A 87 8.67 -17.85 -9.95
CA ASN A 87 10.11 -17.97 -10.14
C ASN A 87 10.56 -19.44 -10.12
N PRO A 88 11.25 -19.95 -11.15
CA PRO A 88 11.47 -19.27 -12.45
C PRO A 88 10.16 -19.01 -13.21
N PRO A 89 10.12 -18.04 -14.11
CA PRO A 89 8.98 -17.84 -14.99
C PRO A 89 8.69 -19.09 -15.81
N ASN A 90 7.43 -19.30 -16.18
CA ASN A 90 7.10 -20.41 -17.11
C ASN A 90 7.79 -20.20 -18.46
N ALA A 91 8.14 -21.31 -19.11
CA ALA A 91 8.55 -21.26 -20.49
C ALA A 91 7.41 -20.69 -21.36
N PRO A 92 7.71 -19.99 -22.47
CA PRO A 92 6.70 -19.60 -23.44
C PRO A 92 5.88 -20.81 -23.88
N LEU A 93 4.59 -20.62 -24.10
CA LEU A 93 3.74 -21.66 -24.63
C LEU A 93 4.22 -22.07 -26.05
N GLU A 94 4.37 -23.36 -26.29
CA GLU A 94 4.81 -23.89 -27.57
C GLU A 94 3.81 -23.47 -28.67
N GLY A 95 4.30 -22.91 -29.78
CA GLY A 95 3.48 -22.46 -30.89
C GLY A 95 2.77 -21.14 -30.77
N VAL A 96 2.98 -20.43 -29.67
CA VAL A 96 2.53 -19.05 -29.52
C VAL A 96 3.72 -18.13 -29.78
N ASP A 97 3.62 -17.33 -30.83
CA ASP A 97 4.58 -16.25 -31.07
C ASP A 97 4.41 -15.22 -29.92
N PRO A 98 5.43 -15.01 -29.09
CA PRO A 98 5.29 -14.08 -27.98
C PRO A 98 5.14 -12.67 -28.56
N ASP A 99 3.92 -12.17 -28.58
CA ASP A 99 3.67 -10.77 -28.78
C ASP A 99 4.39 -10.00 -27.65
N PRO A 100 5.39 -9.17 -27.95
CA PRO A 100 6.14 -8.45 -26.93
C PRO A 100 5.27 -7.51 -26.08
N ASP A 101 4.09 -7.16 -26.56
CA ASP A 101 3.11 -6.35 -25.83
C ASP A 101 2.09 -7.20 -25.05
N SER A 102 2.16 -8.53 -25.16
CA SER A 102 1.30 -9.47 -24.45
C SER A 102 1.77 -9.65 -23.00
N CYS A 103 1.02 -9.11 -22.06
CA CYS A 103 1.29 -9.18 -20.63
C CYS A 103 0.54 -10.32 -19.91
N VAL A 104 0.31 -11.47 -20.53
CA VAL A 104 -0.49 -12.56 -19.94
C VAL A 104 0.29 -13.86 -19.81
N PRO A 105 1.26 -13.97 -18.90
CA PRO A 105 1.79 -15.27 -18.54
C PRO A 105 0.89 -15.97 -17.51
N GLU A 106 0.79 -17.28 -17.57
CA GLU A 106 0.30 -18.11 -16.48
C GLU A 106 1.14 -17.88 -15.20
N TRP A 107 0.49 -18.01 -14.03
CA TRP A 107 1.15 -17.83 -12.73
C TRP A 107 1.67 -16.41 -12.47
N PHE A 108 0.89 -15.47 -12.93
CA PHE A 108 1.00 -14.06 -12.57
C PHE A 108 -0.28 -13.63 -11.88
N CYS A 109 -0.15 -13.01 -10.74
CA CYS A 109 -1.26 -12.44 -9.98
C CYS A 109 -1.03 -10.96 -9.79
N ALA A 110 -1.94 -10.15 -10.29
CA ALA A 110 -1.91 -8.71 -10.08
C ALA A 110 -3.30 -8.20 -9.75
N TYR A 111 -3.38 -7.33 -8.77
CA TYR A 111 -4.55 -6.51 -8.52
C TYR A 111 -4.15 -5.20 -7.85
N PHE A 112 -5.02 -4.24 -7.93
CA PHE A 112 -4.88 -2.97 -7.24
C PHE A 112 -6.25 -2.46 -6.78
N GLY A 113 -6.22 -1.58 -5.81
CA GLY A 113 -7.44 -0.97 -5.29
C GLY A 113 -7.16 -0.06 -4.12
N THR A 114 -8.22 0.27 -3.40
CA THR A 114 -8.12 0.98 -2.12
C THR A 114 -8.11 -0.03 -0.96
N TYR A 115 -7.55 0.36 0.18
CA TYR A 115 -7.59 -0.50 1.35
C TYR A 115 -7.97 0.25 2.62
N THR A 116 -8.55 -0.51 3.55
CA THR A 116 -8.79 -0.10 4.93
C THR A 116 -8.07 -1.04 5.88
N LEU A 117 -7.62 -0.53 7.02
CA LEU A 117 -6.87 -1.28 8.01
C LEU A 117 -7.62 -1.31 9.35
N ASP A 118 -7.93 -2.50 9.85
CA ASP A 118 -8.36 -2.73 11.23
C ASP A 118 -7.18 -3.30 12.04
N ARG A 119 -6.46 -2.42 12.70
CA ARG A 119 -5.28 -2.79 13.50
C ARG A 119 -5.63 -3.68 14.70
N LYS A 120 -6.84 -3.51 15.28
CA LYS A 120 -7.27 -4.29 16.45
C LYS A 120 -7.55 -5.74 16.09
N LYS A 121 -8.08 -5.96 14.89
CA LYS A 121 -8.35 -7.31 14.38
C LYS A 121 -7.17 -7.92 13.65
N GLY A 122 -6.14 -7.13 13.32
CA GLY A 122 -5.02 -7.58 12.49
C GLY A 122 -5.47 -7.98 11.09
N VAL A 123 -6.34 -7.15 10.47
CA VAL A 123 -6.82 -7.38 9.11
C VAL A 123 -6.76 -6.11 8.29
N TRP A 124 -6.49 -6.24 7.00
CA TRP A 124 -6.85 -5.21 6.04
C TRP A 124 -7.86 -5.76 5.04
N VAL A 125 -8.64 -4.86 4.47
CA VAL A 125 -9.60 -5.16 3.40
C VAL A 125 -9.22 -4.34 2.19
N THR A 126 -9.01 -5.00 1.05
CA THR A 126 -8.79 -4.36 -0.24
C THR A 126 -10.07 -4.37 -1.04
N HIS A 127 -10.60 -3.20 -1.41
CA HIS A 127 -11.61 -3.08 -2.45
C HIS A 127 -10.92 -3.08 -3.80
N VAL A 128 -11.08 -4.15 -4.57
CA VAL A 128 -10.34 -4.39 -5.82
C VAL A 128 -10.94 -3.58 -6.97
N LEU A 129 -10.15 -2.65 -7.51
CA LEU A 129 -10.53 -1.79 -8.64
C LEU A 129 -10.08 -2.37 -9.99
N GLY A 130 -9.03 -3.18 -9.99
CA GLY A 130 -8.52 -3.86 -11.17
C GLY A 130 -7.76 -5.13 -10.80
N SER A 131 -7.88 -6.18 -11.62
CA SER A 131 -7.24 -7.47 -11.39
C SER A 131 -7.13 -8.27 -12.68
N ASN A 132 -6.06 -9.05 -12.80
CA ASN A 132 -5.97 -10.11 -13.81
C ASN A 132 -6.76 -11.36 -13.43
N GLN A 133 -7.33 -11.42 -12.21
CA GLN A 133 -8.27 -12.43 -11.75
C GLN A 133 -9.69 -11.88 -11.88
N PRO A 134 -10.50 -12.28 -12.87
CA PRO A 134 -11.82 -11.67 -13.13
C PRO A 134 -12.77 -11.73 -11.94
N ASN A 135 -12.68 -12.78 -11.13
CA ASN A 135 -13.51 -12.98 -9.95
C ASN A 135 -13.13 -12.08 -8.75
N TYR A 136 -12.03 -11.32 -8.85
CA TYR A 136 -11.64 -10.35 -7.81
C TYR A 136 -12.16 -8.94 -8.10
N LEU A 137 -12.41 -8.63 -9.37
CA LEU A 137 -12.83 -7.30 -9.78
C LEU A 137 -14.12 -6.87 -9.06
N GLY A 138 -14.09 -5.71 -8.41
CA GLY A 138 -15.21 -5.13 -7.66
C GLY A 138 -15.52 -5.85 -6.35
N THR A 139 -14.67 -6.76 -5.87
CA THR A 139 -14.87 -7.45 -4.60
C THR A 139 -13.99 -6.91 -3.48
N ASP A 140 -14.35 -7.26 -2.24
CA ASP A 140 -13.56 -6.97 -1.06
C ASP A 140 -12.74 -8.19 -0.66
N GLN A 141 -11.40 -8.03 -0.70
CA GLN A 141 -10.46 -9.06 -0.31
C GLN A 141 -9.94 -8.80 1.10
N THR A 142 -10.43 -9.56 2.07
CA THR A 142 -9.98 -9.49 3.47
C THR A 142 -8.73 -10.33 3.67
N ARG A 143 -7.71 -9.76 4.31
CA ARG A 143 -6.44 -10.43 4.60
C ARG A 143 -6.09 -10.30 6.08
N PRO A 144 -6.22 -11.37 6.86
CA PRO A 144 -5.67 -11.42 8.20
C PRO A 144 -4.14 -11.44 8.15
N PHE A 145 -3.52 -10.68 9.05
CA PHE A 145 -2.06 -10.58 9.08
C PHE A 145 -1.51 -10.46 10.48
N THR A 146 -0.22 -10.78 10.61
CA THR A 146 0.61 -10.42 11.76
C THR A 146 1.82 -9.65 11.26
N LEU A 147 2.26 -8.66 12.04
CA LEU A 147 3.39 -7.81 11.72
C LEU A 147 4.41 -7.84 12.87
N HIS A 148 5.64 -8.22 12.57
CA HIS A 148 6.76 -8.25 13.51
C HIS A 148 7.95 -7.49 12.90
N GLY A 149 8.08 -6.21 13.26
CA GLY A 149 9.09 -5.33 12.65
C GLY A 149 8.90 -5.24 11.13
N ASP A 150 9.91 -5.65 10.39
CA ASP A 150 9.91 -5.66 8.92
C ASP A 150 9.38 -6.96 8.30
N ARG A 151 8.74 -7.83 9.08
CA ARG A 151 8.17 -9.10 8.62
C ARG A 151 6.66 -9.09 8.72
N LEU A 152 5.99 -9.19 7.57
CA LEU A 152 4.53 -9.29 7.41
C LEU A 152 4.15 -10.72 7.06
N VAL A 153 3.23 -11.32 7.80
CA VAL A 153 2.72 -12.67 7.55
C VAL A 153 1.21 -12.61 7.36
N ILE A 154 0.75 -13.11 6.23
CA ILE A 154 -0.67 -13.33 5.93
C ILE A 154 -0.93 -14.82 6.12
N SER A 155 -1.89 -15.16 6.98
CA SER A 155 -2.30 -16.55 7.22
C SER A 155 -3.81 -16.63 7.14
N GLU A 156 -4.29 -17.44 6.23
CA GLU A 156 -5.71 -17.65 6.02
C GLU A 156 -6.03 -19.11 5.70
N SER A 157 -7.29 -19.49 5.82
CA SER A 157 -7.76 -20.83 5.52
C SER A 157 -8.98 -20.73 4.62
N TYR A 158 -9.01 -21.51 3.55
CA TYR A 158 -10.12 -21.57 2.60
C TYR A 158 -10.46 -23.00 2.19
N LEU A 159 -11.56 -23.19 1.49
CA LEU A 159 -11.96 -24.49 0.93
C LEU A 159 -11.65 -24.52 -0.57
N ALA A 160 -10.93 -25.54 -1.00
CA ALA A 160 -10.69 -25.85 -2.41
C ALA A 160 -10.90 -27.34 -2.68
N GLY A 161 -11.74 -27.67 -3.64
CA GLY A 161 -12.05 -29.07 -3.96
C GLY A 161 -12.62 -29.87 -2.76
N GLY A 162 -13.33 -29.20 -1.86
CA GLY A 162 -13.90 -29.83 -0.65
C GLY A 162 -12.90 -30.06 0.49
N LYS A 163 -11.64 -29.69 0.31
CA LYS A 163 -10.60 -29.80 1.35
C LYS A 163 -10.27 -28.43 1.94
N ARG A 164 -9.93 -28.38 3.20
CA ARG A 164 -9.37 -27.18 3.84
C ARG A 164 -7.95 -26.98 3.35
N VAL A 165 -7.64 -25.75 3.00
CA VAL A 165 -6.29 -25.34 2.58
C VAL A 165 -5.82 -24.26 3.55
N GLN A 166 -4.63 -24.44 4.09
CA GLN A 166 -3.92 -23.42 4.85
C GLN A 166 -3.03 -22.63 3.92
N ALA A 167 -3.23 -21.34 3.87
CA ALA A 167 -2.46 -20.42 3.05
C ALA A 167 -1.51 -19.60 3.93
N GLU A 168 -0.24 -19.53 3.54
CA GLU A 168 0.74 -18.67 4.20
C GLU A 168 1.50 -17.85 3.16
N ARG A 169 1.55 -16.54 3.41
CA ARG A 169 2.32 -15.57 2.62
C ARG A 169 3.24 -14.83 3.58
N VAL A 170 4.52 -14.82 3.28
CA VAL A 170 5.52 -14.10 4.08
C VAL A 170 6.16 -13.04 3.22
N LEU A 171 6.22 -11.83 3.76
CA LEU A 171 6.80 -10.68 3.09
C LEU A 171 7.77 -9.97 4.04
N ILE A 172 8.76 -9.35 3.43
CA ILE A 172 9.74 -8.52 4.13
C ILE A 172 9.66 -7.10 3.55
N ARG A 173 9.73 -6.12 4.44
CA ARG A 173 9.75 -4.71 4.06
C ARG A 173 11.02 -4.38 3.29
N GLU A 174 10.88 -3.75 2.14
CA GLU A 174 12.00 -3.14 1.42
C GLU A 174 12.40 -1.82 2.09
N LYS A 175 13.71 -1.55 2.09
CA LYS A 175 14.32 -0.34 2.69
C LYS A 175 14.74 0.65 1.63
#